data_1f99d755019e1c95ccb2337ba312eb06
#
_entry.id   1f99d755019e1c95ccb2337ba312eb06
#
_cell.length_a   1.000
_cell.length_b   1.000
_cell.length_c   1.000
_cell.angle_alpha   90.00
_cell.angle_beta   90.00
_cell.angle_gamma   90.00
#
_symmetry.space_group_name_H-M   'P 1'
#
loop_
_entity.id
_entity.type
_entity.pdbx_description
1 polymer ?
#
loop_
_entity_poly.entity_id
_entity_poly.type
_entity_poly.pdbx_seq_one_letter_code
_entity_poly.pdbx_strand_id
1 'polypeptide(L)'
;MFWRMITKTLIRQRGKMLMIAFTVVLGVSLSTAMMNVMLGVGDKVNRELKVYGANITVRHKDAALMSDLYGLEGQGVNDKFLHEEDVLKLKSIFWGFNILDFAPILEGKADFDGSEVAVMGTWPEKHTTLPTGEELHTGLKNLRTWWEISGEWMNEDEDDSVMLGHLLASQKNIHAGDTITLKAGGQSQKFTVKGIFNDGGNSDSKILMTLPAAQRLLNLSGRVSAIEVSALTTPDNDLARKAAQDPHSLSPDEYETWYCTAYVSAICHQIQEVIRDGVAKPVRQVAESEGTILNKTTLLMILITILSSIGSALAISNLITASVIERSQELGLLKALGAHNWQIVLLVLAEVMITGLAGGVVGYFMGIGFAQIIGQTVFGSYIEIARMVILIVAVILFLVTVVGSIPAIRYLMALKPTEVLHGK
;
A
#
# COMPACT_ATOMS: atom_id res chain seq x y z
N MET A 1 -33.34 8.70 41.50
CA MET A 1 -34.48 9.09 40.66
C MET A 1 -34.13 9.13 39.16
N PHE A 2 -33.04 9.79 38.79
CA PHE A 2 -32.59 10.01 37.41
C PHE A 2 -32.44 8.67 36.58
N TRP A 3 -31.70 7.68 37.08
CA TRP A 3 -31.54 6.39 36.42
C TRP A 3 -32.85 5.62 36.20
N ARG A 4 -33.79 5.69 37.15
CA ARG A 4 -35.10 5.08 37.01
C ARG A 4 -35.95 5.75 35.92
N MET A 5 -35.79 7.05 35.71
CA MET A 5 -36.46 7.75 34.61
C MET A 5 -35.92 7.31 33.27
N ILE A 6 -34.59 7.28 33.12
CA ILE A 6 -33.93 6.84 31.87
C ILE A 6 -34.34 5.41 31.51
N THR A 7 -34.22 4.46 32.43
CA THR A 7 -34.54 3.04 32.15
C THR A 7 -36.02 2.86 31.79
N LYS A 8 -36.96 3.53 32.46
CA LYS A 8 -38.39 3.46 32.13
C LYS A 8 -38.69 4.10 30.76
N THR A 9 -38.01 5.16 30.39
CA THR A 9 -38.14 5.82 29.07
C THR A 9 -37.63 4.89 27.97
N LEU A 10 -36.44 4.31 28.15
CA LEU A 10 -35.85 3.36 27.19
C LEU A 10 -36.76 2.18 26.91
N ILE A 11 -37.41 1.63 27.96
CA ILE A 11 -38.33 0.49 27.83
C ILE A 11 -39.65 0.90 27.17
N ARG A 12 -40.20 2.08 27.51
CA ARG A 12 -41.47 2.59 26.99
C ARG A 12 -41.40 2.99 25.52
N GLN A 13 -40.27 3.55 25.09
CA GLN A 13 -40.03 4.00 23.70
C GLN A 13 -39.06 3.10 22.95
N ARG A 14 -39.01 1.81 23.26
CA ARG A 14 -38.07 0.83 22.68
C ARG A 14 -37.97 0.91 21.15
N GLY A 15 -39.11 1.10 20.44
CA GLY A 15 -39.10 1.18 18.97
C GLY A 15 -38.26 2.35 18.42
N LYS A 16 -38.40 3.56 19.03
CA LYS A 16 -37.62 4.73 18.59
C LYS A 16 -36.17 4.65 19.02
N MET A 17 -35.93 4.17 20.23
CA MET A 17 -34.56 3.95 20.70
C MET A 17 -33.84 2.91 19.85
N LEU A 18 -34.54 1.85 19.40
CA LEU A 18 -34.00 0.89 18.43
C LEU A 18 -33.70 1.55 17.07
N MET A 19 -34.56 2.46 16.58
CA MET A 19 -34.28 3.21 15.33
C MET A 19 -33.06 4.09 15.45
N ILE A 20 -32.91 4.81 16.59
CA ILE A 20 -31.72 5.63 16.87
C ILE A 20 -30.50 4.73 16.94
N ALA A 21 -30.57 3.63 17.71
CA ALA A 21 -29.48 2.65 17.80
C ALA A 21 -29.10 2.10 16.43
N PHE A 22 -30.07 1.71 15.61
CA PHE A 22 -29.86 1.18 14.26
C PHE A 22 -29.15 2.20 13.35
N THR A 23 -29.59 3.47 13.40
CA THR A 23 -28.93 4.56 12.64
C THR A 23 -27.48 4.74 13.08
N VAL A 24 -27.22 4.68 14.40
CA VAL A 24 -25.87 4.75 14.95
C VAL A 24 -25.05 3.52 14.51
N VAL A 25 -25.62 2.32 14.56
CA VAL A 25 -24.98 1.09 14.10
C VAL A 25 -24.53 1.24 12.65
N LEU A 26 -25.39 1.70 11.74
CA LEU A 26 -25.06 1.89 10.34
C LEU A 26 -23.94 2.92 10.14
N GLY A 27 -24.04 4.08 10.77
CA GLY A 27 -23.03 5.14 10.66
C GLY A 27 -21.66 4.71 11.22
N VAL A 28 -21.67 4.10 12.41
CA VAL A 28 -20.45 3.62 13.07
C VAL A 28 -19.84 2.44 12.32
N SER A 29 -20.66 1.51 11.83
CA SER A 29 -20.15 0.34 11.10
C SER A 29 -19.45 0.76 9.80
N LEU A 30 -20.05 1.70 9.05
CA LEU A 30 -19.44 2.22 7.82
C LEU A 30 -18.16 3.01 8.11
N SER A 31 -18.19 3.88 9.13
CA SER A 31 -16.99 4.64 9.54
C SER A 31 -15.86 3.71 10.03
N THR A 32 -16.19 2.68 10.80
CA THR A 32 -15.22 1.67 11.27
C THR A 32 -14.64 0.87 10.11
N ALA A 33 -15.49 0.43 9.18
CA ALA A 33 -15.06 -0.33 8.02
C ALA A 33 -14.11 0.51 7.15
N MET A 34 -14.50 1.73 6.79
CA MET A 34 -13.69 2.62 5.95
C MET A 34 -12.35 2.99 6.61
N MET A 35 -12.35 3.23 7.93
CA MET A 35 -11.12 3.58 8.65
C MET A 35 -10.15 2.40 8.74
N ASN A 36 -10.63 1.17 9.01
CA ASN A 36 -9.78 -0.01 9.02
C ASN A 36 -9.25 -0.32 7.61
N VAL A 37 -10.10 -0.19 6.58
CA VAL A 37 -9.68 -0.38 5.18
C VAL A 37 -8.62 0.68 4.81
N MET A 38 -8.83 1.95 5.18
CA MET A 38 -7.90 3.04 4.89
C MET A 38 -6.50 2.79 5.47
N LEU A 39 -6.43 2.38 6.74
CA LEU A 39 -5.16 2.11 7.42
C LEU A 39 -4.55 0.78 6.96
N GLY A 40 -5.36 -0.25 6.77
CA GLY A 40 -4.88 -1.58 6.38
C GLY A 40 -4.48 -1.69 4.90
N VAL A 41 -5.16 -0.95 4.01
CA VAL A 41 -4.83 -0.95 2.57
C VAL A 41 -3.49 -0.28 2.30
N GLY A 42 -3.17 0.81 2.99
CA GLY A 42 -1.87 1.48 2.85
C GLY A 42 -0.71 0.53 3.10
N ASP A 43 -0.73 -0.16 4.23
CA ASP A 43 0.33 -1.11 4.60
C ASP A 43 0.37 -2.34 3.68
N LYS A 44 -0.78 -2.73 3.15
CA LYS A 44 -0.88 -3.91 2.30
C LYS A 44 -0.47 -3.63 0.87
N VAL A 45 -0.93 -2.55 0.26
CA VAL A 45 -0.48 -2.11 -1.06
C VAL A 45 1.04 -1.93 -1.05
N ASN A 46 1.60 -1.34 0.01
CA ASN A 46 3.04 -1.27 0.22
C ASN A 46 3.71 -2.66 0.29
N ARG A 47 3.08 -3.66 0.91
CA ARG A 47 3.62 -5.04 0.96
C ARG A 47 3.46 -5.77 -0.39
N GLU A 48 2.33 -5.62 -1.06
CA GLU A 48 2.08 -6.28 -2.35
C GLU A 48 2.92 -5.67 -3.49
N LEU A 49 3.07 -4.35 -3.53
CA LEU A 49 3.97 -3.71 -4.50
C LEU A 49 5.45 -4.07 -4.25
N LYS A 50 5.82 -4.38 -3.01
CA LYS A 50 7.14 -4.93 -2.67
C LYS A 50 7.35 -6.37 -3.14
N VAL A 51 6.28 -7.14 -3.27
CA VAL A 51 6.28 -8.49 -3.87
C VAL A 51 6.40 -8.43 -5.40
N TYR A 52 6.00 -7.33 -6.04
CA TYR A 52 6.05 -7.14 -7.50
C TYR A 52 7.41 -6.66 -8.05
N GLY A 53 8.52 -7.02 -7.38
CA GLY A 53 9.85 -6.88 -7.94
C GLY A 53 10.67 -5.73 -7.39
N ALA A 54 11.67 -5.34 -8.17
CA ALA A 54 12.57 -4.27 -7.81
C ALA A 54 11.85 -2.91 -7.80
N ASN A 55 12.03 -2.17 -6.71
CA ASN A 55 11.56 -0.78 -6.61
C ASN A 55 12.67 0.26 -6.85
N ILE A 56 13.92 -0.21 -6.96
CA ILE A 56 15.08 0.61 -7.30
C ILE A 56 15.84 -0.08 -8.44
N THR A 57 16.28 0.71 -9.42
CA THR A 57 17.17 0.26 -10.48
C THR A 57 18.44 1.08 -10.44
N VAL A 58 19.59 0.40 -10.45
CA VAL A 58 20.91 1.03 -10.53
C VAL A 58 21.47 0.83 -11.93
N ARG A 59 21.86 1.91 -12.61
CA ARG A 59 22.48 1.89 -13.94
C ARG A 59 23.72 2.75 -13.96
N HIS A 60 24.58 2.55 -14.95
CA HIS A 60 25.71 3.45 -15.15
C HIS A 60 25.21 4.89 -15.41
N LYS A 61 25.90 5.89 -14.84
CA LYS A 61 25.49 7.31 -14.90
C LYS A 61 25.20 7.80 -16.32
N ASP A 62 26.06 7.47 -17.30
CA ASP A 62 25.88 7.90 -18.68
C ASP A 62 24.65 7.24 -19.34
N ALA A 63 24.40 5.96 -19.03
CA ALA A 63 23.21 5.25 -19.51
C ALA A 63 21.91 5.78 -18.90
N ALA A 64 21.95 6.18 -17.62
CA ALA A 64 20.82 6.78 -16.93
C ALA A 64 20.45 8.15 -17.50
N LEU A 65 21.45 8.99 -17.83
CA LEU A 65 21.26 10.29 -18.48
C LEU A 65 20.63 10.17 -19.87
N MET A 66 21.07 9.20 -20.66
CA MET A 66 20.53 8.98 -22.01
C MET A 66 19.09 8.48 -21.97
N SER A 67 18.75 7.62 -21.02
CA SER A 67 17.36 7.19 -20.80
C SER A 67 16.44 8.38 -20.46
N ASP A 68 16.89 9.28 -19.59
CA ASP A 68 16.10 10.46 -19.19
C ASP A 68 15.91 11.47 -20.34
N LEU A 69 16.95 11.69 -21.17
CA LEU A 69 16.91 12.69 -22.23
C LEU A 69 16.13 12.24 -23.47
N TYR A 70 16.20 10.94 -23.80
CA TYR A 70 15.67 10.43 -25.07
C TYR A 70 14.51 9.43 -24.89
N GLY A 71 14.13 9.08 -23.68
CA GLY A 71 13.05 8.11 -23.40
C GLY A 71 13.35 6.70 -23.92
N LEU A 72 14.62 6.41 -24.23
CA LEU A 72 15.07 5.15 -24.81
C LEU A 72 15.37 4.16 -23.68
N GLU A 73 14.36 3.51 -23.12
CA GLU A 73 14.56 2.36 -22.26
C GLU A 73 15.02 1.17 -23.11
N GLY A 74 16.26 0.72 -22.91
CA GLY A 74 16.76 -0.56 -23.43
C GLY A 74 17.27 -0.60 -24.86
N GLN A 75 17.36 0.49 -25.61
CA GLN A 75 17.88 0.45 -26.98
C GLN A 75 19.12 1.36 -27.14
N GLY A 76 20.30 0.76 -27.28
CA GLY A 76 21.38 1.32 -28.09
C GLY A 76 22.46 2.16 -27.41
N VAL A 77 22.60 2.17 -26.07
CA VAL A 77 23.70 2.83 -25.36
C VAL A 77 24.43 1.87 -24.43
N ASN A 78 24.83 0.71 -24.97
CA ASN A 78 25.36 -0.40 -24.17
C ASN A 78 26.89 -0.45 -24.08
N ASP A 79 27.61 0.66 -24.22
CA ASP A 79 29.07 0.65 -24.05
C ASP A 79 29.50 0.99 -22.60
N LYS A 80 28.56 1.24 -21.70
CA LYS A 80 28.84 1.64 -20.33
C LYS A 80 28.16 0.68 -19.34
N PHE A 81 28.98 -0.05 -18.62
CA PHE A 81 28.57 -1.11 -17.71
C PHE A 81 29.00 -0.81 -16.28
N LEU A 82 28.24 -1.31 -15.31
CA LEU A 82 28.65 -1.39 -13.92
C LEU A 82 29.56 -2.62 -13.72
N HIS A 83 30.29 -2.63 -12.60
CA HIS A 83 31.13 -3.75 -12.21
C HIS A 83 30.35 -4.75 -11.37
N GLU A 84 30.42 -6.04 -11.74
CA GLU A 84 29.77 -7.11 -10.98
C GLU A 84 30.24 -7.17 -9.53
N GLU A 85 31.54 -6.94 -9.28
CA GLU A 85 32.14 -6.98 -7.93
C GLU A 85 31.52 -5.94 -6.95
N ASP A 86 30.89 -4.87 -7.47
CA ASP A 86 30.25 -3.84 -6.64
C ASP A 86 28.86 -4.27 -6.19
N VAL A 87 28.23 -5.26 -6.82
CA VAL A 87 26.85 -5.66 -6.54
C VAL A 87 26.63 -6.04 -5.07
N LEU A 88 27.57 -6.80 -4.48
CA LEU A 88 27.48 -7.21 -3.08
C LEU A 88 27.66 -6.05 -2.09
N LYS A 89 28.24 -4.90 -2.52
CA LYS A 89 28.37 -3.72 -1.68
C LYS A 89 27.04 -3.09 -1.30
N LEU A 90 25.95 -3.44 -1.99
CA LEU A 90 24.59 -3.04 -1.60
C LEU A 90 24.25 -3.40 -0.16
N LYS A 91 24.80 -4.51 0.35
CA LYS A 91 24.58 -4.93 1.74
C LYS A 91 25.45 -4.18 2.76
N SER A 92 26.42 -3.38 2.33
CA SER A 92 27.33 -2.60 3.19
C SER A 92 26.83 -1.18 3.48
N ILE A 93 25.75 -0.70 2.84
CA ILE A 93 25.16 0.61 3.10
C ILE A 93 24.43 0.64 4.45
N PHE A 94 24.18 1.84 4.98
CA PHE A 94 23.46 2.00 6.27
C PHE A 94 22.09 1.28 6.24
N TRP A 95 21.34 1.38 5.14
CA TRP A 95 20.07 0.70 4.93
C TRP A 95 20.20 -0.70 4.31
N GLY A 96 21.35 -1.34 4.38
CA GLY A 96 21.60 -2.67 3.80
C GLY A 96 20.63 -3.76 4.30
N PHE A 97 20.16 -3.67 5.56
CA PHE A 97 19.14 -4.57 6.11
C PHE A 97 17.75 -4.38 5.48
N ASN A 98 17.47 -3.18 4.98
CA ASN A 98 16.21 -2.89 4.29
C ASN A 98 16.21 -3.43 2.85
N ILE A 99 17.37 -3.75 2.28
CA ILE A 99 17.47 -4.39 0.97
C ILE A 99 17.11 -5.87 1.16
N LEU A 100 15.95 -6.26 0.66
CA LEU A 100 15.45 -7.63 0.76
C LEU A 100 16.15 -8.53 -0.25
N ASP A 101 16.05 -8.15 -1.53
CA ASP A 101 16.58 -8.90 -2.65
C ASP A 101 17.18 -7.97 -3.71
N PHE A 102 18.12 -8.50 -4.47
CA PHE A 102 18.70 -7.81 -5.62
C PHE A 102 19.27 -8.80 -6.62
N ALA A 103 19.30 -8.41 -7.89
CA ALA A 103 19.89 -9.19 -8.94
C ALA A 103 20.62 -8.29 -9.95
N PRO A 104 21.85 -8.61 -10.37
CA PRO A 104 22.47 -7.96 -11.50
C PRO A 104 21.81 -8.42 -12.80
N ILE A 105 21.70 -7.50 -13.74
CA ILE A 105 21.15 -7.74 -15.07
C ILE A 105 22.19 -7.36 -16.10
N LEU A 106 22.49 -8.26 -17.03
CA LEU A 106 23.29 -8.01 -18.22
C LEU A 106 22.40 -8.17 -19.45
N GLU A 107 22.02 -7.09 -20.08
CA GLU A 107 21.25 -7.12 -21.31
C GLU A 107 22.17 -7.11 -22.53
N GLY A 108 21.79 -7.87 -23.54
CA GLY A 108 22.50 -7.92 -24.81
C GLY A 108 21.62 -8.48 -25.92
N LYS A 109 22.20 -8.69 -27.08
CA LYS A 109 21.53 -9.27 -28.23
C LYS A 109 22.33 -10.45 -28.76
N ALA A 110 21.63 -11.48 -29.20
CA ALA A 110 22.21 -12.65 -29.83
C ALA A 110 21.43 -13.02 -31.10
N ASP A 111 22.09 -13.61 -32.06
CA ASP A 111 21.43 -14.24 -33.20
C ASP A 111 20.90 -15.62 -32.80
N PHE A 112 19.63 -15.80 -33.05
CA PHE A 112 18.94 -17.08 -32.88
C PHE A 112 18.21 -17.44 -34.16
N ASP A 113 18.70 -18.44 -34.89
CA ASP A 113 18.17 -18.88 -36.18
C ASP A 113 18.01 -17.72 -37.21
N GLY A 114 19.02 -16.84 -37.31
CA GLY A 114 19.02 -15.71 -38.22
C GLY A 114 18.14 -14.54 -37.82
N SER A 115 17.61 -14.55 -36.59
CA SER A 115 16.82 -13.45 -36.01
C SER A 115 17.55 -12.89 -34.78
N GLU A 116 17.65 -11.57 -34.65
CA GLU A 116 18.21 -10.93 -33.47
C GLU A 116 17.20 -11.02 -32.31
N VAL A 117 17.62 -11.62 -31.19
CA VAL A 117 16.81 -11.77 -29.97
C VAL A 117 17.51 -11.11 -28.79
N ALA A 118 16.75 -10.55 -27.88
CA ALA A 118 17.28 -9.98 -26.64
C ALA A 118 17.64 -11.13 -25.66
N VAL A 119 18.84 -11.04 -25.09
CA VAL A 119 19.30 -11.94 -24.04
C VAL A 119 19.48 -11.18 -22.75
N MET A 120 19.18 -11.81 -21.62
CA MET A 120 19.29 -11.26 -20.29
C MET A 120 20.03 -12.25 -19.39
N GLY A 121 21.24 -11.86 -18.97
CA GLY A 121 22.02 -12.61 -17.98
C GLY A 121 21.75 -12.08 -16.59
N THR A 122 21.61 -12.98 -15.62
CA THR A 122 21.34 -12.61 -14.23
C THR A 122 21.81 -13.69 -13.25
N TRP A 123 21.71 -13.39 -11.97
CA TRP A 123 21.75 -14.40 -10.92
C TRP A 123 20.33 -14.99 -10.75
N PRO A 124 20.08 -16.24 -11.11
CA PRO A 124 18.78 -16.86 -10.87
C PRO A 124 18.48 -16.95 -9.37
N GLU A 125 19.39 -17.55 -8.64
CA GLU A 125 19.41 -17.65 -7.18
C GLU A 125 20.87 -17.67 -6.76
N LYS A 126 21.29 -16.71 -5.92
CA LYS A 126 22.67 -16.56 -5.46
C LYS A 126 22.78 -16.85 -3.98
N HIS A 127 23.62 -17.80 -3.63
CA HIS A 127 23.97 -18.14 -2.26
C HIS A 127 25.41 -17.73 -2.01
N THR A 128 25.64 -16.82 -1.06
CA THR A 128 26.99 -16.39 -0.72
C THR A 128 27.05 -15.94 0.73
N THR A 129 28.25 -15.94 1.30
CA THR A 129 28.48 -15.41 2.65
C THR A 129 29.07 -14.01 2.53
N LEU A 130 28.46 -13.04 3.18
CA LEU A 130 28.97 -11.67 3.25
C LEU A 130 30.25 -11.61 4.09
N PRO A 131 31.09 -10.55 3.91
CA PRO A 131 32.26 -10.34 4.76
C PRO A 131 31.93 -10.24 6.28
N THR A 132 30.69 -9.95 6.60
CA THR A 132 30.16 -9.93 7.97
C THR A 132 29.90 -11.32 8.57
N GLY A 133 29.99 -12.39 7.77
CA GLY A 133 29.66 -13.76 8.16
C GLY A 133 28.17 -14.11 8.01
N GLU A 134 27.34 -13.21 7.52
CA GLU A 134 25.92 -13.43 7.27
C GLU A 134 25.73 -14.19 5.95
N GLU A 135 24.87 -15.21 5.94
CA GLU A 135 24.46 -15.89 4.71
C GLU A 135 23.47 -15.04 3.93
N LEU A 136 23.78 -14.81 2.68
CA LEU A 136 22.96 -14.05 1.74
C LEU A 136 22.32 -14.99 0.71
N HIS A 137 20.99 -14.91 0.61
CA HIS A 137 20.19 -15.54 -0.42
C HIS A 137 19.49 -14.46 -1.22
N THR A 138 19.81 -14.31 -2.49
CA THR A 138 19.24 -13.25 -3.35
C THR A 138 19.20 -13.73 -4.80
N GLY A 139 18.50 -13.02 -5.66
CA GLY A 139 18.43 -13.34 -7.08
C GLY A 139 17.12 -12.96 -7.76
N LEU A 140 17.10 -13.17 -9.08
CA LEU A 140 15.95 -12.78 -9.90
C LEU A 140 14.68 -13.57 -9.54
N LYS A 141 14.82 -14.83 -9.15
CA LYS A 141 13.69 -15.68 -8.74
C LYS A 141 12.89 -15.06 -7.59
N ASN A 142 13.58 -14.47 -6.61
CA ASN A 142 12.93 -13.76 -5.50
C ASN A 142 12.31 -12.43 -5.95
N LEU A 143 12.91 -11.77 -6.94
CA LEU A 143 12.40 -10.52 -7.51
C LEU A 143 11.22 -10.72 -8.48
N ARG A 144 10.99 -11.94 -8.96
CA ARG A 144 9.99 -12.27 -9.99
C ARG A 144 9.05 -13.39 -9.54
N THR A 145 8.54 -13.28 -8.33
CA THR A 145 7.66 -14.29 -7.72
C THR A 145 6.32 -14.47 -8.45
N TRP A 146 5.90 -13.51 -9.26
CA TRP A 146 4.66 -13.57 -10.05
C TRP A 146 4.83 -14.21 -11.43
N TRP A 147 6.06 -14.52 -11.86
CA TRP A 147 6.27 -15.20 -13.12
C TRP A 147 5.68 -16.59 -13.11
N GLU A 148 4.91 -16.91 -14.13
CA GLU A 148 4.41 -18.26 -14.36
C GLU A 148 5.48 -19.05 -15.11
N ILE A 149 5.95 -20.15 -14.52
CA ILE A 149 7.02 -20.98 -15.08
C ILE A 149 6.46 -22.32 -15.52
N SER A 150 6.70 -22.69 -16.78
CA SER A 150 6.48 -24.01 -17.32
C SER A 150 7.83 -24.73 -17.47
N GLY A 151 8.07 -25.78 -16.69
CA GLY A 151 9.38 -26.41 -16.53
C GLY A 151 10.04 -26.03 -15.20
N GLU A 152 11.34 -25.83 -15.20
CA GLU A 152 12.12 -25.52 -14.00
C GLU A 152 12.91 -24.23 -14.17
N TRP A 153 13.20 -23.56 -13.04
CA TRP A 153 14.21 -22.51 -13.01
C TRP A 153 15.60 -23.07 -13.28
N MET A 154 16.46 -22.32 -13.98
CA MET A 154 17.88 -22.62 -14.06
C MET A 154 18.55 -22.42 -12.71
N ASN A 155 19.55 -23.24 -12.38
CA ASN A 155 20.37 -23.09 -11.19
C ASN A 155 21.58 -22.18 -11.48
N GLU A 156 22.20 -21.66 -10.42
CA GLU A 156 23.36 -20.76 -10.53
C GLU A 156 24.53 -21.40 -11.30
N ASP A 157 24.77 -22.69 -11.08
CA ASP A 157 25.90 -23.44 -11.65
C ASP A 157 25.63 -24.01 -13.06
N GLU A 158 24.43 -23.79 -13.62
CA GLU A 158 24.01 -24.33 -14.89
C GLU A 158 24.22 -23.34 -16.07
N ASP A 159 25.47 -23.12 -16.40
CA ASP A 159 25.85 -22.15 -17.44
C ASP A 159 25.46 -22.56 -18.89
N ASP A 160 25.00 -23.77 -19.09
CA ASP A 160 24.51 -24.29 -20.37
C ASP A 160 22.98 -24.34 -20.45
N SER A 161 22.29 -23.79 -19.44
CA SER A 161 20.85 -23.76 -19.36
C SER A 161 20.31 -22.34 -19.60
N VAL A 162 19.14 -22.29 -20.26
CA VAL A 162 18.40 -21.02 -20.48
C VAL A 162 16.93 -21.20 -20.20
N MET A 163 16.25 -20.08 -19.98
CA MET A 163 14.79 -20.03 -19.99
C MET A 163 14.33 -19.09 -21.10
N LEU A 164 13.25 -19.44 -21.78
CA LEU A 164 12.68 -18.63 -22.85
C LEU A 164 11.40 -17.93 -22.38
N GLY A 165 11.22 -16.70 -22.80
CA GLY A 165 9.94 -16.03 -22.65
C GLY A 165 8.86 -16.71 -23.51
N HIS A 166 7.64 -16.73 -23.00
CA HIS A 166 6.51 -17.45 -23.59
C HIS A 166 6.23 -17.06 -25.05
N LEU A 167 6.32 -15.77 -25.39
CA LEU A 167 6.10 -15.30 -26.77
C LEU A 167 7.16 -15.84 -27.72
N LEU A 168 8.44 -15.79 -27.32
CA LEU A 168 9.54 -16.31 -28.13
C LEU A 168 9.44 -17.82 -28.31
N ALA A 169 9.17 -18.56 -27.24
CA ALA A 169 9.00 -20.01 -27.27
C ALA A 169 7.84 -20.42 -28.19
N SER A 170 6.72 -19.74 -28.11
CA SER A 170 5.55 -19.97 -28.97
C SER A 170 5.83 -19.65 -30.44
N GLN A 171 6.51 -18.54 -30.74
CA GLN A 171 6.87 -18.14 -32.11
C GLN A 171 7.81 -19.14 -32.79
N LYS A 172 8.74 -19.71 -32.03
CA LYS A 172 9.76 -20.66 -32.54
C LYS A 172 9.36 -22.12 -32.32
N ASN A 173 8.20 -22.39 -31.72
CA ASN A 173 7.72 -23.73 -31.37
C ASN A 173 8.72 -24.54 -30.55
N ILE A 174 9.28 -23.92 -29.50
CA ILE A 174 10.31 -24.50 -28.63
C ILE A 174 9.67 -24.92 -27.30
N HIS A 175 10.09 -26.03 -26.76
CA HIS A 175 9.61 -26.61 -25.51
C HIS A 175 10.76 -26.78 -24.51
N ALA A 176 10.40 -26.91 -23.25
CA ALA A 176 11.38 -27.28 -22.22
C ALA A 176 12.02 -28.64 -22.54
N GLY A 177 13.36 -28.72 -22.48
CA GLY A 177 14.17 -29.84 -22.88
C GLY A 177 14.81 -29.70 -24.26
N ASP A 178 14.36 -28.75 -25.09
CA ASP A 178 14.98 -28.53 -26.41
C ASP A 178 16.34 -27.84 -26.27
N THR A 179 17.18 -28.04 -27.33
CA THR A 179 18.51 -27.39 -27.40
C THR A 179 18.47 -26.29 -28.45
N ILE A 180 18.89 -25.10 -28.05
CA ILE A 180 19.02 -23.94 -28.95
C ILE A 180 20.46 -23.53 -29.13
N THR A 181 20.78 -22.86 -30.23
CA THR A 181 22.10 -22.32 -30.50
C THR A 181 22.03 -20.81 -30.62
N LEU A 182 22.77 -20.12 -29.77
CA LEU A 182 22.87 -18.64 -29.80
C LEU A 182 24.26 -18.25 -30.32
N LYS A 183 24.26 -17.15 -31.11
CA LYS A 183 25.51 -16.58 -31.63
C LYS A 183 25.58 -15.10 -31.25
N ALA A 184 26.68 -14.68 -30.63
CA ALA A 184 26.97 -13.29 -30.35
C ALA A 184 28.48 -13.08 -30.28
N GLY A 185 28.96 -11.89 -30.61
CA GLY A 185 30.38 -11.56 -30.52
C GLY A 185 31.32 -12.49 -31.33
N GLY A 186 30.82 -13.16 -32.37
CA GLY A 186 31.58 -14.15 -33.15
C GLY A 186 31.66 -15.52 -32.52
N GLN A 187 31.05 -15.74 -31.37
CA GLN A 187 30.93 -17.02 -30.68
C GLN A 187 29.60 -17.70 -30.96
N SER A 188 29.56 -19.02 -30.93
CA SER A 188 28.36 -19.85 -31.07
C SER A 188 28.31 -20.84 -29.92
N GLN A 189 27.28 -20.79 -29.12
CA GLN A 189 27.11 -21.65 -27.94
C GLN A 189 25.75 -22.33 -27.95
N LYS A 190 25.72 -23.61 -27.52
CA LYS A 190 24.49 -24.37 -27.38
C LYS A 190 23.99 -24.29 -25.96
N PHE A 191 22.68 -24.17 -25.82
CA PHE A 191 21.99 -24.09 -24.53
C PHE A 191 20.81 -25.05 -24.51
N THR A 192 20.54 -25.62 -23.35
CA THR A 192 19.33 -26.42 -23.11
C THR A 192 18.25 -25.55 -22.51
N VAL A 193 17.05 -25.59 -23.05
CA VAL A 193 15.89 -24.85 -22.53
C VAL A 193 15.34 -25.56 -21.29
N LYS A 194 15.53 -25.01 -20.11
CA LYS A 194 15.10 -25.63 -18.85
C LYS A 194 13.65 -25.27 -18.50
N GLY A 195 13.22 -24.10 -18.90
CA GLY A 195 11.86 -23.64 -18.64
C GLY A 195 11.43 -22.51 -19.56
N ILE A 196 10.13 -22.25 -19.56
CA ILE A 196 9.50 -21.16 -20.27
C ILE A 196 8.82 -20.29 -19.21
N PHE A 197 9.11 -18.99 -19.23
CA PHE A 197 8.50 -18.04 -18.31
C PHE A 197 7.50 -17.13 -19.02
N ASN A 198 6.48 -16.69 -18.27
CA ASN A 198 5.48 -15.74 -18.70
C ASN A 198 5.42 -14.61 -17.65
N ASP A 199 5.85 -13.40 -18.01
CA ASP A 199 5.78 -12.22 -17.15
C ASP A 199 4.57 -11.33 -17.46
N GLY A 200 3.86 -11.62 -18.57
CA GLY A 200 2.77 -10.80 -19.10
C GLY A 200 3.24 -9.47 -19.69
N GLY A 201 4.54 -9.32 -19.99
CA GLY A 201 5.12 -8.06 -20.44
C GLY A 201 6.24 -8.20 -21.47
N ASN A 202 7.18 -7.25 -21.41
CA ASN A 202 8.25 -7.13 -22.41
C ASN A 202 9.30 -8.24 -22.32
N SER A 203 9.41 -8.96 -21.20
CA SER A 203 10.40 -10.04 -21.05
C SER A 203 9.98 -11.32 -21.77
N ASP A 204 8.71 -11.47 -22.12
CA ASP A 204 8.19 -12.66 -22.83
C ASP A 204 8.81 -12.91 -24.21
N SER A 205 9.53 -11.94 -24.76
CA SER A 205 10.30 -12.05 -25.99
C SER A 205 11.81 -12.22 -25.80
N LYS A 206 12.27 -12.37 -24.54
CA LYS A 206 13.71 -12.46 -24.20
C LYS A 206 14.13 -13.89 -23.87
N ILE A 207 15.45 -14.12 -23.93
CA ILE A 207 16.09 -15.34 -23.42
C ILE A 207 16.79 -14.98 -22.10
N LEU A 208 16.47 -15.72 -21.05
CA LEU A 208 17.09 -15.58 -19.74
C LEU A 208 18.16 -16.64 -19.58
N MET A 209 19.35 -16.26 -19.07
CA MET A 209 20.47 -17.14 -18.81
C MET A 209 21.21 -16.73 -17.54
N THR A 210 22.13 -17.56 -17.06
CA THR A 210 22.99 -17.19 -15.93
C THR A 210 23.89 -16.01 -16.32
N LEU A 211 24.26 -15.18 -15.35
CA LEU A 211 25.15 -14.03 -15.60
C LEU A 211 26.48 -14.45 -16.22
N PRO A 212 27.18 -15.51 -15.72
CA PRO A 212 28.43 -15.97 -16.34
C PRO A 212 28.24 -16.44 -17.78
N ALA A 213 27.12 -17.11 -18.11
CA ALA A 213 26.81 -17.54 -19.47
C ALA A 213 26.63 -16.34 -20.42
N ALA A 214 25.87 -15.33 -19.98
CA ALA A 214 25.66 -14.10 -20.76
C ALA A 214 26.98 -13.33 -20.94
N GLN A 215 27.80 -13.20 -19.90
CA GLN A 215 29.10 -12.56 -19.96
C GLN A 215 30.05 -13.23 -20.96
N ARG A 216 30.07 -14.56 -20.99
CA ARG A 216 30.85 -15.29 -21.99
C ARG A 216 30.31 -15.11 -23.40
N LEU A 217 29.00 -15.27 -23.59
CA LEU A 217 28.35 -15.12 -24.90
C LEU A 217 28.56 -13.72 -25.49
N LEU A 218 28.44 -12.68 -24.68
CA LEU A 218 28.56 -11.28 -25.09
C LEU A 218 29.98 -10.72 -25.03
N ASN A 219 30.95 -11.51 -24.53
CA ASN A 219 32.34 -11.09 -24.29
C ASN A 219 32.45 -9.86 -23.34
N LEU A 220 31.67 -9.86 -22.25
CA LEU A 220 31.55 -8.77 -21.27
C LEU A 220 31.82 -9.28 -19.84
N SER A 221 32.98 -9.91 -19.63
CA SER A 221 33.35 -10.49 -18.32
C SER A 221 33.37 -9.45 -17.19
N GLY A 222 32.73 -9.77 -16.04
CA GLY A 222 32.65 -8.91 -14.87
C GLY A 222 31.82 -7.63 -15.04
N ARG A 223 30.97 -7.59 -16.10
CA ARG A 223 30.14 -6.41 -16.42
C ARG A 223 28.68 -6.71 -16.24
N VAL A 224 27.92 -5.69 -15.81
CA VAL A 224 26.46 -5.75 -15.70
C VAL A 224 25.86 -4.42 -16.22
N SER A 225 24.71 -4.49 -16.87
CA SER A 225 24.01 -3.33 -17.44
C SER A 225 23.24 -2.57 -16.39
N ALA A 226 22.66 -3.30 -15.44
CA ALA A 226 21.85 -2.74 -14.36
C ALA A 226 21.88 -3.65 -13.13
N ILE A 227 21.46 -3.12 -12.00
CA ILE A 227 21.17 -3.90 -10.79
C ILE A 227 19.75 -3.59 -10.39
N GLU A 228 18.89 -4.59 -10.29
CA GLU A 228 17.55 -4.46 -9.75
C GLU A 228 17.58 -4.73 -8.26
N VAL A 229 16.96 -3.86 -7.47
CA VAL A 229 16.97 -3.91 -6.01
C VAL A 229 15.55 -3.80 -5.48
N SER A 230 15.19 -4.70 -4.60
CA SER A 230 13.97 -4.65 -3.79
C SER A 230 14.33 -4.21 -2.37
N ALA A 231 13.85 -3.04 -1.97
CA ALA A 231 14.10 -2.49 -0.65
C ALA A 231 12.82 -2.15 0.10
N LEU A 232 12.83 -2.38 1.41
CA LEU A 232 11.78 -1.90 2.31
C LEU A 232 11.94 -0.39 2.51
N THR A 233 10.96 0.37 2.04
CA THR A 233 10.99 1.83 2.05
C THR A 233 9.86 2.43 2.86
N THR A 234 10.09 3.62 3.40
CA THR A 234 9.05 4.46 3.98
C THR A 234 8.44 5.33 2.88
N PRO A 235 7.11 5.54 2.86
CA PRO A 235 6.47 6.43 1.88
C PRO A 235 7.08 7.83 1.90
N ASP A 236 7.29 8.40 0.72
CA ASP A 236 7.88 9.73 0.57
C ASP A 236 6.98 10.84 1.12
N ASN A 237 7.57 11.74 1.88
CA ASN A 237 6.97 12.98 2.35
C ASN A 237 7.58 14.19 1.63
N ASP A 238 7.26 15.42 2.06
CA ASP A 238 7.80 16.66 1.48
C ASP A 238 9.33 16.74 1.59
N LEU A 239 9.89 16.25 2.72
CA LEU A 239 11.33 16.20 2.94
C LEU A 239 12.02 15.25 1.94
N ALA A 240 11.48 14.04 1.77
CA ALA A 240 11.99 13.05 0.83
C ALA A 240 11.93 13.57 -0.61
N ARG A 241 10.85 14.27 -0.99
CA ARG A 241 10.70 14.89 -2.32
C ARG A 241 11.68 16.03 -2.55
N LYS A 242 11.92 16.88 -1.53
CA LYS A 242 12.95 17.95 -1.58
C LYS A 242 14.34 17.35 -1.76
N ALA A 243 14.67 16.33 -0.96
CA ALA A 243 15.94 15.62 -1.05
C ALA A 243 16.15 14.89 -2.38
N ALA A 244 15.10 14.32 -2.98
CA ALA A 244 15.18 13.66 -4.28
C ALA A 244 15.51 14.61 -5.43
N GLN A 245 15.19 15.90 -5.29
CA GLN A 245 15.59 16.94 -6.28
C GLN A 245 17.04 17.37 -6.08
N ASP A 246 17.43 17.71 -4.87
CA ASP A 246 18.79 18.09 -4.51
C ASP A 246 19.05 17.86 -3.01
N PRO A 247 19.78 16.80 -2.64
CA PRO A 247 20.15 16.53 -1.24
C PRO A 247 20.94 17.67 -0.57
N HIS A 248 21.70 18.44 -1.36
CA HIS A 248 22.51 19.55 -0.84
C HIS A 248 21.69 20.79 -0.48
N SER A 249 20.42 20.84 -0.90
CA SER A 249 19.49 21.93 -0.54
C SER A 249 18.91 21.79 0.88
N LEU A 250 19.16 20.67 1.55
CA LEU A 250 18.68 20.39 2.91
C LEU A 250 19.53 21.11 3.96
N SER A 251 18.89 21.55 5.06
CA SER A 251 19.63 21.93 6.26
C SER A 251 20.30 20.71 6.90
N PRO A 252 21.32 20.86 7.77
CA PRO A 252 21.98 19.74 8.42
C PRO A 252 21.00 18.81 9.16
N ASP A 253 20.02 19.35 9.88
CA ASP A 253 19.02 18.60 10.65
C ASP A 253 18.04 17.86 9.69
N GLU A 254 17.64 18.51 8.59
CA GLU A 254 16.82 17.90 7.54
C GLU A 254 17.57 16.76 6.85
N TYR A 255 18.86 16.95 6.58
CA TYR A 255 19.70 15.94 5.94
C TYR A 255 19.87 14.72 6.83
N GLU A 256 20.17 14.91 8.12
CA GLU A 256 20.28 13.82 9.09
C GLU A 256 18.95 13.02 9.20
N THR A 257 17.82 13.74 9.31
CA THR A 257 16.51 13.11 9.37
C THR A 257 16.20 12.31 8.11
N TRP A 258 16.49 12.86 6.93
CA TRP A 258 16.29 12.19 5.66
C TRP A 258 17.20 10.98 5.49
N TYR A 259 18.51 11.13 5.75
CA TYR A 259 19.50 10.07 5.58
C TYR A 259 19.23 8.87 6.51
N CYS A 260 18.77 9.15 7.74
CA CYS A 260 18.41 8.16 8.75
C CYS A 260 16.96 7.66 8.65
N THR A 261 16.22 8.03 7.62
CA THR A 261 14.88 7.48 7.33
C THR A 261 14.95 6.65 6.05
N ALA A 262 14.30 5.46 6.04
CA ALA A 262 14.33 4.54 4.91
C ALA A 262 13.48 5.03 3.72
N TYR A 263 13.64 6.28 3.31
CA TYR A 263 13.05 6.78 2.07
C TYR A 263 13.74 6.16 0.85
N VAL A 264 12.99 5.96 -0.23
CA VAL A 264 13.58 5.47 -1.50
C VAL A 264 14.74 6.36 -1.94
N SER A 265 14.57 7.67 -1.85
CA SER A 265 15.62 8.64 -2.21
C SER A 265 16.88 8.54 -1.35
N ALA A 266 16.75 8.27 -0.04
CA ALA A 266 17.88 8.09 0.86
C ALA A 266 18.64 6.79 0.56
N ILE A 267 17.92 5.70 0.32
CA ILE A 267 18.52 4.42 -0.07
C ILE A 267 19.22 4.54 -1.43
N CYS A 268 18.58 5.18 -2.41
CA CYS A 268 19.21 5.45 -3.72
C CYS A 268 20.51 6.24 -3.58
N HIS A 269 20.53 7.26 -2.73
CA HIS A 269 21.72 8.06 -2.47
C HIS A 269 22.86 7.20 -1.90
N GLN A 270 22.59 6.41 -0.88
CA GLN A 270 23.59 5.53 -0.26
C GLN A 270 24.08 4.42 -1.21
N ILE A 271 23.24 3.91 -2.10
CA ILE A 271 23.66 2.97 -3.16
C ILE A 271 24.67 3.64 -4.09
N GLN A 272 24.45 4.91 -4.45
CA GLN A 272 25.37 5.67 -5.33
C GLN A 272 26.73 5.92 -4.66
N GLU A 273 26.82 5.95 -3.34
CA GLU A 273 28.08 6.10 -2.62
C GLU A 273 28.99 4.87 -2.74
N VAL A 274 28.40 3.66 -2.91
CA VAL A 274 29.15 2.39 -2.89
C VAL A 274 29.31 1.76 -4.28
N ILE A 275 28.41 2.05 -5.23
CA ILE A 275 28.47 1.53 -6.60
C ILE A 275 29.20 2.52 -7.50
N ARG A 276 30.37 2.15 -7.97
CA ARG A 276 31.21 3.00 -8.86
C ARG A 276 30.47 3.36 -10.15
N ASP A 277 30.40 4.66 -10.45
CA ASP A 277 29.70 5.22 -11.61
C ASP A 277 28.22 4.81 -11.72
N GLY A 278 27.63 4.31 -10.61
CA GLY A 278 26.24 3.93 -10.53
C GLY A 278 25.33 5.10 -10.19
N VAL A 279 24.17 5.16 -10.84
CA VAL A 279 23.05 6.02 -10.47
C VAL A 279 21.86 5.13 -10.13
N ALA A 280 21.43 5.22 -8.89
CA ALA A 280 20.25 4.50 -8.39
C ALA A 280 19.02 5.41 -8.56
N LYS A 281 17.97 4.88 -9.15
CA LYS A 281 16.70 5.58 -9.33
C LYS A 281 15.54 4.69 -8.89
N PRO A 282 14.51 5.28 -8.28
CA PRO A 282 13.28 4.53 -8.04
C PRO A 282 12.65 4.16 -9.38
N VAL A 283 12.09 2.95 -9.46
CA VAL A 283 11.30 2.52 -10.61
C VAL A 283 10.03 3.36 -10.64
N ARG A 284 9.95 4.32 -11.57
CA ARG A 284 8.90 5.35 -11.65
C ARG A 284 7.48 4.77 -11.62
N GLN A 285 7.27 3.67 -12.29
CA GLN A 285 5.95 3.02 -12.40
C GLN A 285 5.43 2.54 -11.04
N VAL A 286 6.32 2.16 -10.13
CA VAL A 286 5.98 1.73 -8.78
C VAL A 286 5.78 2.94 -7.86
N ALA A 287 6.70 3.91 -7.86
CA ALA A 287 6.70 5.04 -6.94
C ALA A 287 5.57 6.07 -7.20
N GLU A 288 5.29 6.40 -8.47
CA GLU A 288 4.23 7.37 -8.81
C GLU A 288 2.82 6.78 -8.68
N SER A 289 2.66 5.48 -8.96
CA SER A 289 1.38 4.79 -8.78
C SER A 289 1.02 4.63 -7.32
N GLU A 290 1.98 4.27 -6.46
CA GLU A 290 1.76 4.08 -5.02
C GLU A 290 1.20 5.31 -4.32
N GLY A 291 1.91 6.42 -4.37
CA GLY A 291 1.54 7.63 -3.65
C GLY A 291 0.23 8.24 -4.16
N THR A 292 0.02 8.25 -5.46
CA THR A 292 -1.16 8.89 -6.07
C THR A 292 -2.41 8.06 -5.87
N ILE A 293 -2.36 6.74 -6.03
CA ILE A 293 -3.52 5.85 -5.84
C ILE A 293 -3.89 5.81 -4.36
N LEU A 294 -2.91 5.63 -3.46
CA LEU A 294 -3.15 5.62 -2.02
C LEU A 294 -3.75 6.93 -1.53
N ASN A 295 -3.21 8.08 -1.94
CA ASN A 295 -3.74 9.39 -1.55
C ASN A 295 -5.17 9.62 -2.07
N LYS A 296 -5.47 9.27 -3.32
CA LYS A 296 -6.82 9.39 -3.88
C LYS A 296 -7.81 8.45 -3.19
N THR A 297 -7.40 7.21 -2.91
CA THR A 297 -8.24 6.22 -2.20
C THR A 297 -8.49 6.66 -0.77
N THR A 298 -7.47 7.12 -0.05
CA THR A 298 -7.58 7.68 1.29
C THR A 298 -8.55 8.88 1.33
N LEU A 299 -8.42 9.81 0.38
CA LEU A 299 -9.30 10.97 0.27
C LEU A 299 -10.77 10.55 0.03
N LEU A 300 -11.02 9.57 -0.83
CA LEU A 300 -12.36 9.02 -1.05
C LEU A 300 -12.93 8.38 0.22
N MET A 301 -12.13 7.61 0.96
CA MET A 301 -12.57 6.98 2.21
C MET A 301 -12.88 8.00 3.30
N ILE A 302 -12.08 9.05 3.43
CA ILE A 302 -12.34 10.19 4.33
C ILE A 302 -13.65 10.87 3.94
N LEU A 303 -13.86 11.16 2.65
CA LEU A 303 -15.08 11.81 2.16
C LEU A 303 -16.33 10.97 2.48
N ILE A 304 -16.29 9.66 2.23
CA ILE A 304 -17.37 8.72 2.56
C ILE A 304 -17.64 8.72 4.08
N THR A 305 -16.59 8.71 4.89
CA THR A 305 -16.71 8.75 6.36
C THR A 305 -17.37 10.04 6.84
N ILE A 306 -16.99 11.18 6.27
CA ILE A 306 -17.60 12.49 6.58
C ILE A 306 -19.07 12.51 6.14
N LEU A 307 -19.37 12.09 4.91
CA LEU A 307 -20.76 12.06 4.42
C LEU A 307 -21.64 11.12 5.25
N SER A 308 -21.14 9.95 5.60
CA SER A 308 -21.82 8.99 6.48
C SER A 308 -22.07 9.60 7.87
N SER A 309 -21.08 10.30 8.42
CA SER A 309 -21.23 10.99 9.73
C SER A 309 -22.28 12.08 9.69
N ILE A 310 -22.31 12.89 8.64
CA ILE A 310 -23.32 13.93 8.43
C ILE A 310 -24.71 13.30 8.27
N GLY A 311 -24.85 12.27 7.44
CA GLY A 311 -26.11 11.55 7.25
C GLY A 311 -26.63 10.96 8.57
N SER A 312 -25.75 10.35 9.37
CA SER A 312 -26.09 9.79 10.68
C SER A 312 -26.50 10.91 11.66
N ALA A 313 -25.80 12.03 11.70
CA ALA A 313 -26.17 13.18 12.56
C ALA A 313 -27.55 13.74 12.20
N LEU A 314 -27.87 13.87 10.91
CA LEU A 314 -29.17 14.34 10.44
C LEU A 314 -30.29 13.37 10.79
N ALA A 315 -30.06 12.07 10.60
CA ALA A 315 -31.04 11.04 10.94
C ALA A 315 -31.30 10.97 12.47
N ILE A 316 -30.23 11.01 13.27
CA ILE A 316 -30.32 11.10 14.73
C ILE A 316 -31.09 12.36 15.14
N SER A 317 -30.77 13.51 14.54
CA SER A 317 -31.44 14.78 14.80
C SER A 317 -32.96 14.72 14.59
N ASN A 318 -33.37 14.10 13.46
CA ASN A 318 -34.81 13.97 13.16
C ASN A 318 -35.50 13.01 14.14
N LEU A 319 -34.90 11.89 14.46
CA LEU A 319 -35.46 10.91 15.39
C LEU A 319 -35.56 11.44 16.82
N ILE A 320 -34.53 12.16 17.31
CA ILE A 320 -34.54 12.74 18.65
C ILE A 320 -35.56 13.86 18.73
N THR A 321 -35.62 14.73 17.71
CA THR A 321 -36.59 15.84 17.67
C THR A 321 -38.02 15.32 17.69
N ALA A 322 -38.33 14.32 16.89
CA ALA A 322 -39.64 13.65 16.91
C ALA A 322 -39.95 13.00 18.27
N SER A 323 -38.99 12.35 18.92
CA SER A 323 -39.16 11.80 20.26
C SER A 323 -39.43 12.85 21.33
N VAL A 324 -38.73 13.98 21.24
CA VAL A 324 -38.91 15.12 22.17
C VAL A 324 -40.25 15.80 21.97
N ILE A 325 -40.72 15.99 20.72
CA ILE A 325 -42.02 16.58 20.43
C ILE A 325 -43.14 15.73 21.01
N GLU A 326 -43.13 14.41 20.84
CA GLU A 326 -44.15 13.52 21.39
C GLU A 326 -44.17 13.51 22.93
N ARG A 327 -43.03 13.79 23.57
CA ARG A 327 -42.90 13.82 25.04
C ARG A 327 -42.97 15.28 25.57
N SER A 328 -43.32 16.26 24.73
CA SER A 328 -43.33 17.67 25.10
C SER A 328 -44.18 17.93 26.35
N GLN A 329 -45.33 17.25 26.51
CA GLN A 329 -46.19 17.40 27.69
C GLN A 329 -45.49 16.89 28.96
N GLU A 330 -44.84 15.73 28.91
CA GLU A 330 -44.10 15.19 30.06
C GLU A 330 -42.95 16.10 30.46
N LEU A 331 -42.20 16.57 29.46
CA LEU A 331 -41.06 17.48 29.67
C LEU A 331 -41.49 18.90 30.11
N GLY A 332 -42.64 19.40 29.61
CA GLY A 332 -43.28 20.61 30.06
C GLY A 332 -43.76 20.54 31.52
N LEU A 333 -44.32 19.40 31.93
CA LEU A 333 -44.71 19.15 33.31
C LEU A 333 -43.48 19.18 34.24
N LEU A 334 -42.37 18.56 33.85
CA LEU A 334 -41.13 18.60 34.63
C LEU A 334 -40.62 20.04 34.81
N LYS A 335 -40.71 20.89 33.77
CA LYS A 335 -40.39 22.32 33.87
C LYS A 335 -41.37 23.05 34.83
N ALA A 336 -42.65 22.76 34.77
CA ALA A 336 -43.66 23.35 35.66
C ALA A 336 -43.43 22.95 37.14
N LEU A 337 -42.89 21.76 37.40
CA LEU A 337 -42.51 21.27 38.72
C LEU A 337 -41.14 21.82 39.21
N GLY A 338 -40.49 22.74 38.43
CA GLY A 338 -39.28 23.42 38.84
C GLY A 338 -37.99 22.83 38.32
N ALA A 339 -38.04 21.89 37.39
CA ALA A 339 -36.81 21.36 36.77
C ALA A 339 -36.14 22.42 35.88
N HIS A 340 -34.85 22.65 36.10
CA HIS A 340 -34.05 23.58 35.31
C HIS A 340 -33.84 23.07 33.88
N ASN A 341 -33.76 23.96 32.91
CA ASN A 341 -33.57 23.59 31.50
C ASN A 341 -32.39 22.63 31.27
N TRP A 342 -31.26 22.90 31.94
CA TRP A 342 -30.08 22.07 31.81
C TRP A 342 -30.29 20.60 32.29
N GLN A 343 -31.17 20.41 33.32
CA GLN A 343 -31.47 19.05 33.83
C GLN A 343 -32.28 18.25 32.83
N ILE A 344 -33.19 18.86 32.10
CA ILE A 344 -33.98 18.23 31.05
C ILE A 344 -33.12 17.94 29.83
N VAL A 345 -32.25 18.88 29.45
CA VAL A 345 -31.27 18.66 28.38
C VAL A 345 -30.34 17.51 28.73
N LEU A 346 -29.81 17.44 29.95
CA LEU A 346 -28.96 16.37 30.41
C LEU A 346 -29.69 15.01 30.40
N LEU A 347 -30.98 14.99 30.75
CA LEU A 347 -31.76 13.76 30.70
C LEU A 347 -31.86 13.22 29.27
N VAL A 348 -32.23 14.07 28.31
CA VAL A 348 -32.34 13.67 26.89
C VAL A 348 -30.99 13.31 26.31
N LEU A 349 -29.94 14.07 26.60
CA LEU A 349 -28.57 13.73 26.18
C LEU A 349 -28.12 12.39 26.75
N ALA A 350 -28.40 12.10 28.02
CA ALA A 350 -28.05 10.83 28.64
C ALA A 350 -28.79 9.64 27.98
N GLU A 351 -30.08 9.79 27.66
CA GLU A 351 -30.86 8.79 26.94
C GLU A 351 -30.25 8.49 25.55
N VAL A 352 -29.88 9.53 24.81
CA VAL A 352 -29.28 9.40 23.47
C VAL A 352 -27.86 8.86 23.54
N MET A 353 -27.06 9.28 24.51
CA MET A 353 -25.69 8.78 24.70
C MET A 353 -25.67 7.31 25.07
N ILE A 354 -26.56 6.83 25.93
CA ILE A 354 -26.64 5.41 26.28
C ILE A 354 -27.05 4.58 25.06
N THR A 355 -28.07 5.05 24.32
CA THR A 355 -28.52 4.40 23.09
C THR A 355 -27.43 4.43 22.01
N GLY A 356 -26.76 5.56 21.87
CA GLY A 356 -25.64 5.76 20.95
C GLY A 356 -24.44 4.86 21.29
N LEU A 357 -24.08 4.74 22.57
CA LEU A 357 -23.02 3.85 23.00
C LEU A 357 -23.36 2.38 22.71
N ALA A 358 -24.58 1.95 23.03
CA ALA A 358 -25.02 0.59 22.72
C ALA A 358 -24.98 0.30 21.21
N GLY A 359 -25.52 1.22 20.40
CA GLY A 359 -25.44 1.14 18.94
C GLY A 359 -23.98 1.22 18.42
N GLY A 360 -23.16 2.09 19.03
CA GLY A 360 -21.75 2.23 18.68
C GLY A 360 -20.93 0.97 18.86
N VAL A 361 -21.12 0.25 19.98
CA VAL A 361 -20.44 -1.02 20.22
C VAL A 361 -20.84 -2.06 19.17
N VAL A 362 -22.14 -2.21 18.91
CA VAL A 362 -22.63 -3.15 17.87
C VAL A 362 -22.10 -2.73 16.49
N GLY A 363 -22.16 -1.43 16.17
CA GLY A 363 -21.68 -0.87 14.92
C GLY A 363 -20.17 -1.07 14.72
N TYR A 364 -19.37 -0.96 15.76
CA TYR A 364 -17.94 -1.22 15.71
C TYR A 364 -17.63 -2.67 15.30
N PHE A 365 -18.27 -3.65 15.94
CA PHE A 365 -18.06 -5.06 15.59
C PHE A 365 -18.59 -5.39 14.20
N MET A 366 -19.74 -4.85 13.80
CA MET A 366 -20.25 -4.98 12.42
C MET A 366 -19.30 -4.33 11.41
N GLY A 367 -18.73 -3.18 11.73
CA GLY A 367 -17.77 -2.48 10.89
C GLY A 367 -16.48 -3.29 10.68
N ILE A 368 -15.98 -3.95 11.71
CA ILE A 368 -14.87 -4.92 11.57
C ILE A 368 -15.26 -6.03 10.60
N GLY A 369 -16.46 -6.61 10.75
CA GLY A 369 -16.95 -7.65 9.83
C GLY A 369 -17.00 -7.17 8.39
N PHE A 370 -17.52 -5.97 8.14
CA PHE A 370 -17.51 -5.36 6.79
C PHE A 370 -16.10 -5.08 6.27
N ALA A 371 -15.17 -4.60 7.12
CA ALA A 371 -13.77 -4.41 6.74
C ALA A 371 -13.14 -5.72 6.30
N GLN A 372 -13.41 -6.84 6.99
CA GLN A 372 -12.89 -8.16 6.60
C GLN A 372 -13.51 -8.68 5.31
N ILE A 373 -14.82 -8.47 5.09
CA ILE A 373 -15.47 -8.83 3.82
C ILE A 373 -14.85 -8.04 2.66
N ILE A 374 -14.70 -6.73 2.82
CA ILE A 374 -14.03 -5.88 1.80
C ILE A 374 -12.59 -6.34 1.60
N GLY A 375 -11.85 -6.60 2.67
CA GLY A 375 -10.48 -7.10 2.62
C GLY A 375 -10.34 -8.39 1.81
N GLN A 376 -11.19 -9.36 2.07
CA GLN A 376 -11.17 -10.64 1.35
C GLN A 376 -11.64 -10.51 -0.10
N THR A 377 -12.74 -9.74 -0.35
CA THR A 377 -13.36 -9.67 -1.68
C THR A 377 -12.56 -8.80 -2.64
N VAL A 378 -11.99 -7.69 -2.16
CA VAL A 378 -11.28 -6.70 -2.99
C VAL A 378 -9.77 -6.96 -2.99
N PHE A 379 -9.20 -7.31 -1.85
CA PHE A 379 -7.74 -7.43 -1.66
C PHE A 379 -7.27 -8.87 -1.41
N GLY A 380 -8.15 -9.88 -1.46
CA GLY A 380 -7.80 -11.29 -1.30
C GLY A 380 -7.23 -11.68 0.07
N SER A 381 -7.33 -10.83 1.09
CA SER A 381 -6.76 -11.10 2.42
C SER A 381 -7.45 -10.36 3.55
N TYR A 382 -7.17 -10.80 4.79
CA TYR A 382 -7.64 -10.15 6.00
C TYR A 382 -6.94 -8.81 6.24
N ILE A 383 -7.71 -7.81 6.68
CA ILE A 383 -7.20 -6.49 7.07
C ILE A 383 -6.85 -6.52 8.55
N GLU A 384 -5.66 -6.06 8.92
CA GLU A 384 -5.25 -5.90 10.32
C GLU A 384 -6.08 -4.81 10.99
N ILE A 385 -6.64 -5.13 12.17
CA ILE A 385 -7.47 -4.19 12.92
C ILE A 385 -6.56 -3.24 13.69
N ALA A 386 -6.50 -1.99 13.27
CA ALA A 386 -5.71 -0.98 13.94
C ALA A 386 -6.38 -0.53 15.25
N ARG A 387 -5.68 -0.67 16.38
CA ARG A 387 -6.18 -0.26 17.71
C ARG A 387 -6.57 1.22 17.78
N MET A 388 -5.92 2.06 16.97
CA MET A 388 -6.20 3.49 16.91
C MET A 388 -7.60 3.80 16.38
N VAL A 389 -8.19 2.90 15.56
CA VAL A 389 -9.54 3.05 15.01
C VAL A 389 -10.59 3.14 16.11
N ILE A 390 -10.46 2.40 17.21
CA ILE A 390 -11.39 2.42 18.34
C ILE A 390 -11.54 3.86 18.88
N LEU A 391 -10.42 4.53 19.10
CA LEU A 391 -10.40 5.89 19.66
C LEU A 391 -11.02 6.90 18.69
N ILE A 392 -10.67 6.83 17.42
CA ILE A 392 -11.18 7.73 16.38
C ILE A 392 -12.69 7.54 16.22
N VAL A 393 -13.15 6.29 16.13
CA VAL A 393 -14.59 5.97 16.00
C VAL A 393 -15.37 6.41 17.24
N ALA A 394 -14.80 6.26 18.44
CA ALA A 394 -15.43 6.76 19.67
C ALA A 394 -15.61 8.31 19.65
N VAL A 395 -14.60 9.03 19.16
CA VAL A 395 -14.69 10.50 18.99
C VAL A 395 -15.74 10.86 17.93
N ILE A 396 -15.76 10.19 16.80
CA ILE A 396 -16.77 10.42 15.73
C ILE A 396 -18.17 10.14 16.27
N LEU A 397 -18.39 9.02 16.97
CA LEU A 397 -19.67 8.68 17.60
C LEU A 397 -20.12 9.78 18.56
N PHE A 398 -19.23 10.24 19.43
CA PHE A 398 -19.53 11.33 20.36
C PHE A 398 -19.92 12.61 19.63
N LEU A 399 -19.16 13.03 18.64
CA LEU A 399 -19.43 14.23 17.84
C LEU A 399 -20.78 14.12 17.10
N VAL A 400 -21.03 13.00 16.42
CA VAL A 400 -22.27 12.76 15.66
C VAL A 400 -23.48 12.80 16.59
N THR A 401 -23.37 12.18 17.77
CA THR A 401 -24.46 12.12 18.75
C THR A 401 -24.74 13.50 19.35
N VAL A 402 -23.71 14.27 19.71
CA VAL A 402 -23.87 15.62 20.27
C VAL A 402 -24.40 16.58 19.22
N VAL A 403 -23.81 16.61 18.02
CA VAL A 403 -24.25 17.49 16.93
C VAL A 403 -25.68 17.15 16.50
N GLY A 404 -26.01 15.87 16.36
CA GLY A 404 -27.35 15.41 16.03
C GLY A 404 -28.40 15.78 17.08
N SER A 405 -28.01 15.97 18.35
CA SER A 405 -28.91 16.35 19.42
C SER A 405 -29.21 17.87 19.46
N ILE A 406 -28.43 18.73 18.79
CA ILE A 406 -28.53 20.18 18.86
C ILE A 406 -29.95 20.69 18.52
N PRO A 407 -30.62 20.29 17.42
CA PRO A 407 -31.96 20.78 17.09
C PRO A 407 -33.00 20.41 18.15
N ALA A 408 -32.95 19.19 18.69
CA ALA A 408 -33.83 18.76 19.76
C ALA A 408 -33.62 19.56 21.06
N ILE A 409 -32.37 19.87 21.39
CA ILE A 409 -32.01 20.71 22.55
C ILE A 409 -32.54 22.11 22.35
N ARG A 410 -32.38 22.71 21.16
CA ARG A 410 -32.93 24.02 20.85
C ARG A 410 -34.45 24.06 21.00
N TYR A 411 -35.17 23.06 20.50
CA TYR A 411 -36.58 22.90 20.65
C TYR A 411 -37.00 22.82 22.15
N LEU A 412 -36.30 21.99 22.92
CA LEU A 412 -36.52 21.85 24.37
C LEU A 412 -36.36 23.16 25.14
N MET A 413 -35.34 23.95 24.81
CA MET A 413 -35.12 25.25 25.47
C MET A 413 -36.21 26.26 25.13
N ALA A 414 -36.75 26.22 23.91
CA ALA A 414 -37.83 27.12 23.46
C ALA A 414 -39.22 26.75 24.04
N LEU A 415 -39.36 25.54 24.61
CA LEU A 415 -40.64 25.01 25.07
C LEU A 415 -41.14 25.77 26.32
N LYS A 416 -42.30 26.46 26.20
CA LYS A 416 -42.92 27.18 27.30
C LYS A 416 -43.94 26.25 28.00
N PRO A 417 -43.85 26.07 29.34
CA PRO A 417 -44.76 25.20 30.08
C PRO A 417 -46.25 25.52 29.90
N THR A 418 -46.56 26.81 29.77
CA THR A 418 -47.92 27.33 29.60
C THR A 418 -48.57 26.92 28.27
N GLU A 419 -47.82 26.90 27.18
CA GLU A 419 -48.31 26.56 25.84
C GLU A 419 -48.55 25.03 25.73
N VAL A 420 -47.69 24.22 26.36
CA VAL A 420 -47.75 22.76 26.28
C VAL A 420 -48.88 22.17 27.14
N LEU A 421 -49.18 22.78 28.28
CA LEU A 421 -50.27 22.31 29.16
C LEU A 421 -51.67 22.71 28.64
N HIS A 422 -51.77 23.72 27.76
CA HIS A 422 -53.05 24.13 27.17
C HIS A 422 -53.31 23.53 25.78
N GLY A 423 -52.47 22.61 25.32
CA GLY A 423 -52.69 21.89 24.07
C GLY A 423 -52.61 22.70 22.79
N LYS A 424 -51.86 23.82 22.79
CA LYS A 424 -51.57 24.63 21.61
C LYS A 424 -50.12 24.45 21.15
#